data_41d2c2a7a4f95ba9a20272d51f2a7d27
#
_entry.id   41d2c2a7a4f95ba9a20272d51f2a7d27
#
_cell.length_a   1.000
_cell.length_b   1.000
_cell.length_c   1.000
_cell.angle_alpha   90.00
_cell.angle_beta   90.00
_cell.angle_gamma   90.00
#
_symmetry.space_group_name_H-M   'P 1'
#
loop_
_entity.id
_entity.type
_entity.pdbx_description
1 polymer ?
#
loop_
_entity_poly.entity_id
_entity_poly.type
_entity_poly.pdbx_seq_one_letter_code
_entity_poly.pdbx_strand_id
1 'polypeptide(L)'
;MHEIRFFWGDAALDQFWSYFEWGKSAMAVLGIGTLTIGGVVASSYRLFKWFGEKWIDQKFEKQMEAYKTEQSRELERLRLKINGVFDRTIRLHTKEFEVLPDLWGKLVEAHALGSDYVSPLQTYADVERLDDDELKEFLDATTFMEVQKHNIKIESNNMERQKVFIKIVKLYRYIEAAERMNVFATSLRKDGIFLKPEIKADMDAMRKLLWDAILEKRINEEDGIFPGPRDDYKRFSNEAQPLLENIEKAVAERLWESTTAEV
;
A
#
# COMPACT_ATOMS: atom_id res chain seq x y z
N MET A 1 -33.71 -33.85 2.33
CA MET A 1 -34.23 -34.89 1.45
C MET A 1 -34.80 -34.22 0.22
N HIS A 2 -34.04 -34.11 -0.85
CA HIS A 2 -34.53 -33.55 -2.14
C HIS A 2 -34.54 -34.72 -3.15
N GLU A 3 -35.72 -35.00 -3.67
CA GLU A 3 -35.97 -36.04 -4.67
C GLU A 3 -35.22 -35.72 -5.98
N ILE A 4 -34.41 -36.65 -6.44
CA ILE A 4 -33.81 -36.64 -7.76
C ILE A 4 -34.84 -37.24 -8.72
N ARG A 5 -35.59 -36.40 -9.45
CA ARG A 5 -36.41 -36.82 -10.59
C ARG A 5 -35.52 -37.12 -11.78
N PHE A 6 -35.38 -38.39 -12.13
CA PHE A 6 -34.78 -38.85 -13.38
C PHE A 6 -35.70 -38.48 -14.54
N PHE A 7 -35.25 -37.58 -15.41
CA PHE A 7 -35.92 -37.23 -16.64
C PHE A 7 -35.64 -38.31 -17.72
N TRP A 8 -36.46 -39.32 -17.80
CA TRP A 8 -36.55 -40.18 -18.99
C TRP A 8 -37.64 -39.54 -19.86
N GLY A 9 -37.26 -39.05 -21.03
CA GLY A 9 -38.25 -38.50 -21.94
C GLY A 9 -39.25 -39.58 -22.38
N ASP A 10 -40.51 -39.31 -22.15
CA ASP A 10 -41.64 -40.21 -22.50
C ASP A 10 -41.58 -40.77 -23.92
N ALA A 11 -41.02 -40.04 -24.87
CA ALA A 11 -40.81 -40.42 -26.26
C ALA A 11 -39.90 -41.66 -26.46
N ALA A 12 -38.94 -41.91 -25.58
CA ALA A 12 -38.02 -43.07 -25.65
C ALA A 12 -38.69 -44.34 -25.15
N LEU A 13 -39.59 -44.23 -24.18
CA LEU A 13 -40.37 -45.35 -23.63
C LEU A 13 -41.45 -45.79 -24.60
N ASP A 14 -42.14 -44.84 -25.25
CA ASP A 14 -43.19 -45.17 -26.25
C ASP A 14 -42.59 -45.87 -27.50
N GLN A 15 -41.44 -45.42 -27.95
CA GLN A 15 -40.72 -46.10 -29.05
C GLN A 15 -40.30 -47.52 -28.69
N PHE A 16 -39.82 -47.72 -27.43
CA PHE A 16 -39.44 -49.06 -26.92
C PHE A 16 -40.66 -50.02 -26.87
N TRP A 17 -41.81 -49.57 -26.40
CA TRP A 17 -43.03 -50.35 -26.33
C TRP A 17 -43.57 -50.68 -27.71
N SER A 18 -43.49 -49.82 -28.67
CA SER A 18 -43.92 -50.09 -30.06
C SER A 18 -43.09 -51.20 -30.71
N TYR A 19 -41.78 -51.24 -30.53
CA TYR A 19 -40.91 -52.31 -31.01
C TYR A 19 -41.15 -53.66 -30.31
N PHE A 20 -41.53 -53.61 -29.03
CA PHE A 20 -41.84 -54.81 -28.25
C PHE A 20 -43.18 -55.46 -28.70
N GLU A 21 -44.19 -54.65 -28.97
CA GLU A 21 -45.47 -55.14 -29.51
C GLU A 21 -45.32 -55.68 -30.94
N TRP A 22 -44.51 -55.07 -31.79
CA TRP A 22 -44.21 -55.55 -33.14
C TRP A 22 -43.50 -56.92 -33.11
N GLY A 23 -42.55 -57.10 -32.19
CA GLY A 23 -41.88 -58.39 -31.98
C GLY A 23 -42.80 -59.51 -31.57
N LYS A 24 -43.80 -59.26 -30.72
CA LYS A 24 -44.82 -60.25 -30.32
C LYS A 24 -45.68 -60.72 -31.52
N SER A 25 -46.10 -59.77 -32.36
CA SER A 25 -46.92 -60.04 -33.53
C SER A 25 -46.17 -60.81 -34.59
N ALA A 26 -44.89 -60.54 -34.81
CA ALA A 26 -44.04 -61.26 -35.75
C ALA A 26 -43.80 -62.76 -35.32
N MET A 27 -43.64 -63.02 -34.02
CA MET A 27 -43.48 -64.38 -33.51
C MET A 27 -44.76 -65.22 -33.57
N ALA A 28 -45.93 -64.59 -33.42
CA ALA A 28 -47.22 -65.31 -33.56
C ALA A 28 -47.47 -65.82 -34.97
N VAL A 29 -46.93 -65.13 -36.00
CA VAL A 29 -47.07 -65.47 -37.42
C VAL A 29 -46.12 -66.60 -37.85
N LEU A 30 -44.95 -66.76 -37.17
CA LEU A 30 -43.92 -67.72 -37.63
C LEU A 30 -43.98 -69.10 -37.03
N GLY A 31 -44.90 -69.43 -36.09
CA GLY A 31 -45.12 -70.80 -35.59
C GLY A 31 -43.88 -71.49 -35.05
N ILE A 32 -42.86 -70.76 -34.60
CA ILE A 32 -41.56 -71.34 -34.19
C ILE A 32 -41.56 -71.67 -32.69
N GLY A 33 -41.40 -72.93 -32.39
CA GLY A 33 -41.49 -73.47 -31.07
C GLY A 33 -40.58 -72.89 -29.96
N THR A 34 -40.94 -73.20 -28.72
CA THR A 34 -40.46 -72.68 -27.45
C THR A 34 -38.92 -72.56 -27.24
N LEU A 35 -38.09 -73.21 -28.05
CA LEU A 35 -36.64 -73.22 -27.97
C LEU A 35 -35.97 -71.99 -28.53
N THR A 36 -36.66 -71.30 -29.46
CA THR A 36 -36.11 -70.05 -30.07
C THR A 36 -36.38 -68.83 -29.23
N ILE A 37 -37.42 -68.84 -28.39
CA ILE A 37 -37.79 -67.67 -27.54
C ILE A 37 -36.71 -67.38 -26.48
N GLY A 38 -36.18 -68.46 -25.84
CA GLY A 38 -35.10 -68.31 -24.85
C GLY A 38 -33.82 -67.80 -25.43
N GLY A 39 -33.46 -68.12 -26.66
CA GLY A 39 -32.27 -67.67 -27.36
C GLY A 39 -32.39 -66.17 -27.77
N VAL A 40 -33.56 -65.75 -28.27
CA VAL A 40 -33.82 -64.37 -28.67
C VAL A 40 -33.86 -63.46 -27.45
N VAL A 41 -34.51 -63.87 -26.36
CA VAL A 41 -34.53 -63.08 -25.10
C VAL A 41 -33.14 -62.96 -24.50
N ALA A 42 -32.35 -64.02 -24.45
CA ALA A 42 -30.98 -63.96 -23.94
C ALA A 42 -30.04 -63.11 -24.81
N SER A 43 -30.20 -63.18 -26.13
CA SER A 43 -29.43 -62.39 -27.07
C SER A 43 -29.83 -60.90 -27.02
N SER A 44 -31.13 -60.60 -26.90
CA SER A 44 -31.64 -59.24 -26.74
C SER A 44 -31.19 -58.63 -25.39
N TYR A 45 -31.21 -59.43 -24.32
CA TYR A 45 -30.72 -59.00 -23.02
C TYR A 45 -29.18 -58.71 -23.02
N ARG A 46 -28.39 -59.57 -23.68
CA ARG A 46 -26.94 -59.31 -23.85
C ARG A 46 -26.67 -58.09 -24.72
N LEU A 47 -27.37 -57.92 -25.78
CA LEU A 47 -27.27 -56.74 -26.66
C LEU A 47 -27.71 -55.48 -25.92
N PHE A 48 -28.82 -55.52 -25.18
CA PHE A 48 -29.29 -54.37 -24.39
C PHE A 48 -28.31 -54.00 -23.28
N LYS A 49 -27.76 -55.01 -22.57
CA LYS A 49 -26.77 -54.78 -21.58
C LYS A 49 -25.48 -54.18 -22.17
N TRP A 50 -24.99 -54.73 -23.30
CA TRP A 50 -23.80 -54.22 -23.97
C TRP A 50 -23.98 -52.80 -24.54
N PHE A 51 -25.12 -52.52 -25.16
CA PHE A 51 -25.46 -51.20 -25.67
C PHE A 51 -25.71 -50.19 -24.53
N GLY A 52 -26.40 -50.64 -23.48
CA GLY A 52 -26.70 -49.79 -22.31
C GLY A 52 -25.43 -49.38 -21.57
N GLU A 53 -24.55 -50.36 -21.26
CA GLU A 53 -23.27 -50.13 -20.62
C GLU A 53 -22.41 -49.14 -21.48
N LYS A 54 -22.27 -49.43 -22.78
CA LYS A 54 -21.45 -48.61 -23.66
C LYS A 54 -22.00 -47.19 -23.89
N TRP A 55 -23.31 -47.04 -23.94
CA TRP A 55 -23.95 -45.76 -24.10
C TRP A 55 -23.92 -44.91 -22.81
N ILE A 56 -24.12 -45.58 -21.67
CA ILE A 56 -24.02 -44.96 -20.35
C ILE A 56 -22.58 -44.50 -20.12
N ASP A 57 -21.58 -45.37 -20.35
CA ASP A 57 -20.18 -45.07 -20.17
C ASP A 57 -19.75 -43.88 -21.05
N GLN A 58 -20.09 -43.84 -22.32
CA GLN A 58 -19.75 -42.73 -23.21
C GLN A 58 -20.43 -41.41 -22.80
N LYS A 59 -21.66 -41.49 -22.30
CA LYS A 59 -22.38 -40.29 -21.84
C LYS A 59 -21.81 -39.77 -20.54
N PHE A 60 -21.45 -40.67 -19.61
CA PHE A 60 -20.78 -40.33 -18.36
C PHE A 60 -19.36 -39.80 -18.60
N GLU A 61 -18.58 -40.42 -19.48
CA GLU A 61 -17.24 -39.89 -19.85
C GLU A 61 -17.32 -38.48 -20.41
N LYS A 62 -18.21 -38.23 -21.38
CA LYS A 62 -18.37 -36.90 -21.95
C LYS A 62 -18.83 -35.86 -20.92
N GLN A 63 -19.74 -36.22 -20.04
CA GLN A 63 -20.16 -35.30 -18.96
C GLN A 63 -19.05 -35.06 -17.94
N MET A 64 -18.30 -36.11 -17.59
CA MET A 64 -17.16 -35.97 -16.69
C MET A 64 -16.03 -35.16 -17.30
N GLU A 65 -15.74 -35.32 -18.59
CA GLU A 65 -14.75 -34.50 -19.30
C GLU A 65 -15.20 -33.05 -19.41
N ALA A 66 -16.48 -32.81 -19.72
CA ALA A 66 -17.04 -31.46 -19.74
C ALA A 66 -16.96 -30.80 -18.36
N TYR A 67 -17.31 -31.51 -17.30
CA TYR A 67 -17.22 -31.04 -15.92
C TYR A 67 -15.77 -30.79 -15.48
N LYS A 68 -14.84 -31.68 -15.79
CA LYS A 68 -13.41 -31.48 -15.54
C LYS A 68 -12.86 -30.29 -16.30
N THR A 69 -13.28 -30.10 -17.55
CA THR A 69 -12.86 -28.96 -18.36
C THR A 69 -13.39 -27.65 -17.79
N GLU A 70 -14.65 -27.62 -17.34
CA GLU A 70 -15.26 -26.47 -16.72
C GLU A 70 -14.59 -26.12 -15.38
N GLN A 71 -14.37 -27.11 -14.52
CA GLN A 71 -13.62 -26.92 -13.28
C GLN A 71 -12.19 -26.43 -13.53
N SER A 72 -11.51 -27.00 -14.52
CA SER A 72 -10.15 -26.55 -14.86
C SER A 72 -10.13 -25.09 -15.33
N ARG A 73 -11.12 -24.68 -16.13
CA ARG A 73 -11.27 -23.29 -16.58
C ARG A 73 -11.59 -22.34 -15.42
N GLU A 74 -12.44 -22.74 -14.49
CA GLU A 74 -12.74 -21.94 -13.29
C GLU A 74 -11.53 -21.81 -12.38
N LEU A 75 -10.79 -22.90 -12.15
CA LEU A 75 -9.55 -22.88 -11.38
C LEU A 75 -8.49 -21.98 -12.04
N GLU A 76 -8.39 -22.01 -13.36
CA GLU A 76 -7.45 -21.17 -14.08
C GLU A 76 -7.85 -19.69 -14.02
N ARG A 77 -9.14 -19.38 -14.13
CA ARG A 77 -9.66 -18.01 -13.91
C ARG A 77 -9.42 -17.51 -12.50
N LEU A 78 -9.63 -18.36 -11.49
CA LEU A 78 -9.35 -18.04 -10.10
C LEU A 78 -7.84 -17.83 -9.88
N ARG A 79 -6.99 -18.69 -10.43
CA ARG A 79 -5.52 -18.51 -10.41
C ARG A 79 -5.08 -17.19 -11.02
N LEU A 80 -5.60 -16.84 -12.20
CA LEU A 80 -5.27 -15.58 -12.86
C LEU A 80 -5.73 -14.37 -12.02
N LYS A 81 -6.92 -14.44 -11.42
CA LYS A 81 -7.41 -13.39 -10.52
C LYS A 81 -6.54 -13.27 -9.25
N ILE A 82 -6.24 -14.40 -8.61
CA ILE A 82 -5.39 -14.44 -7.40
C ILE A 82 -4.00 -13.93 -7.72
N ASN A 83 -3.38 -14.41 -8.81
CA ASN A 83 -2.05 -13.97 -9.21
C ASN A 83 -2.03 -12.46 -9.54
N GLY A 84 -3.05 -11.94 -10.21
CA GLY A 84 -3.14 -10.52 -10.50
C GLY A 84 -3.30 -9.64 -9.26
N VAL A 85 -4.11 -10.06 -8.28
CA VAL A 85 -4.25 -9.36 -6.99
C VAL A 85 -2.96 -9.48 -6.18
N PHE A 86 -2.37 -10.67 -6.15
CA PHE A 86 -1.14 -10.95 -5.42
C PHE A 86 0.04 -10.14 -5.96
N ASP A 87 0.23 -10.11 -7.29
CA ASP A 87 1.29 -9.32 -7.94
C ASP A 87 1.12 -7.81 -7.66
N ARG A 88 -0.12 -7.32 -7.72
CA ARG A 88 -0.42 -5.92 -7.37
C ARG A 88 -0.12 -5.62 -5.90
N THR A 89 -0.48 -6.53 -5.01
CA THR A 89 -0.26 -6.37 -3.56
C THR A 89 1.24 -6.38 -3.24
N ILE A 90 2.00 -7.31 -3.84
CA ILE A 90 3.46 -7.35 -3.67
C ILE A 90 4.10 -6.06 -4.15
N ARG A 91 3.75 -5.57 -5.33
CA ARG A 91 4.30 -4.30 -5.86
C ARG A 91 3.99 -3.12 -4.96
N LEU A 92 2.76 -3.05 -4.42
CA LEU A 92 2.37 -2.00 -3.49
C LEU A 92 3.19 -2.08 -2.20
N HIS A 93 3.29 -3.26 -1.59
CA HIS A 93 4.08 -3.46 -0.38
C HIS A 93 5.57 -3.18 -0.61
N THR A 94 6.15 -3.67 -1.70
CA THR A 94 7.55 -3.37 -2.03
C THR A 94 7.77 -1.86 -2.08
N LYS A 95 6.86 -1.13 -2.73
CA LYS A 95 6.99 0.33 -2.82
C LYS A 95 6.78 1.02 -1.49
N GLU A 96 5.83 0.57 -0.68
CA GLU A 96 5.62 1.06 0.69
C GLU A 96 6.88 0.88 1.55
N PHE A 97 7.53 -0.30 1.50
CA PHE A 97 8.76 -0.59 2.24
C PHE A 97 9.97 0.24 1.80
N GLU A 98 10.01 0.69 0.56
CA GLU A 98 11.04 1.64 0.10
C GLU A 98 10.75 3.06 0.57
N VAL A 99 9.50 3.49 0.48
CA VAL A 99 9.07 4.86 0.73
C VAL A 99 8.99 5.19 2.22
N LEU A 100 8.51 4.25 3.04
CA LEU A 100 8.23 4.50 4.45
C LEU A 100 9.47 4.88 5.27
N PRO A 101 10.63 4.17 5.17
CA PRO A 101 11.86 4.56 5.85
C PRO A 101 12.43 5.90 5.33
N ASP A 102 12.33 6.15 4.02
CA ASP A 102 12.81 7.40 3.42
C ASP A 102 12.02 8.62 3.93
N LEU A 103 10.68 8.50 3.97
CA LEU A 103 9.83 9.55 4.52
C LEU A 103 10.03 9.76 6.02
N TRP A 104 10.22 8.67 6.78
CA TRP A 104 10.55 8.76 8.20
C TRP A 104 11.87 9.50 8.43
N GLY A 105 12.92 9.17 7.69
CA GLY A 105 14.20 9.86 7.76
C GLY A 105 14.08 11.37 7.48
N LYS A 106 13.36 11.74 6.42
CA LYS A 106 13.10 13.15 6.07
C LYS A 106 12.28 13.89 7.12
N LEU A 107 11.29 13.21 7.72
CA LEU A 107 10.52 13.77 8.83
C LEU A 107 11.40 14.07 10.03
N VAL A 108 12.26 13.12 10.43
CA VAL A 108 13.18 13.28 11.55
C VAL A 108 14.15 14.44 11.32
N GLU A 109 14.72 14.56 10.12
CA GLU A 109 15.59 15.69 9.76
C GLU A 109 14.84 17.02 9.82
N ALA A 110 13.65 17.08 9.24
CA ALA A 110 12.82 18.30 9.26
C ALA A 110 12.43 18.69 10.69
N HIS A 111 12.07 17.69 11.52
CA HIS A 111 11.72 17.90 12.92
C HIS A 111 12.93 18.40 13.74
N ALA A 112 14.10 17.81 13.54
CA ALA A 112 15.31 18.22 14.27
C ALA A 112 15.70 19.67 13.99
N LEU A 113 15.83 20.05 12.72
CA LEU A 113 16.21 21.39 12.31
C LEU A 113 15.12 22.43 12.59
N GLY A 114 13.86 22.03 12.39
CA GLY A 114 12.72 22.90 12.72
C GLY A 114 12.63 23.16 14.23
N SER A 115 12.80 22.13 15.05
CA SER A 115 12.81 22.24 16.52
C SER A 115 13.97 23.12 17.01
N ASP A 116 15.17 22.96 16.43
CA ASP A 116 16.30 23.83 16.73
C ASP A 116 15.98 25.29 16.39
N TYR A 117 15.45 25.54 15.19
CA TYR A 117 15.09 26.90 14.77
C TYR A 117 14.02 27.52 15.68
N VAL A 118 12.91 26.80 16.00
CA VAL A 118 11.83 27.36 16.82
C VAL A 118 12.17 27.48 18.31
N SER A 119 13.19 26.79 18.78
CA SER A 119 13.61 26.82 20.18
C SER A 119 13.81 28.26 20.68
N PRO A 120 13.31 28.59 21.88
CA PRO A 120 13.58 29.89 22.50
C PRO A 120 15.02 30.02 22.99
N LEU A 121 15.69 28.89 23.27
CA LEU A 121 17.08 28.85 23.71
C LEU A 121 17.99 28.75 22.50
N GLN A 122 18.53 29.88 22.09
CA GLN A 122 19.44 29.98 20.96
C GLN A 122 20.83 30.42 21.45
N THR A 123 21.85 29.68 21.06
CA THR A 123 23.25 30.05 21.30
C THR A 123 23.88 30.61 20.03
N TYR A 124 24.69 31.64 20.18
CA TYR A 124 25.42 32.28 19.10
C TYR A 124 26.88 32.40 19.46
N ALA A 125 27.77 32.35 18.47
CA ALA A 125 29.17 32.68 18.70
C ALA A 125 29.29 34.14 19.10
N ASP A 126 30.20 34.40 20.02
CA ASP A 126 30.52 35.75 20.48
C ASP A 126 31.57 36.37 19.53
N VAL A 127 31.08 37.09 18.52
CA VAL A 127 31.96 37.77 17.56
C VAL A 127 32.30 39.20 18.01
N GLU A 128 31.71 39.64 19.12
CA GLU A 128 31.96 40.94 19.70
C GLU A 128 33.40 41.05 20.23
N ARG A 129 33.94 39.93 20.74
CA ARG A 129 35.25 39.85 21.40
C ARG A 129 36.40 39.49 20.49
N LEU A 130 36.09 39.06 19.23
CA LEU A 130 37.12 38.70 18.26
C LEU A 130 37.84 39.93 17.73
N ASP A 131 39.16 39.86 17.59
CA ASP A 131 39.93 40.80 16.83
C ASP A 131 39.71 40.62 15.31
N ASP A 132 40.28 41.49 14.48
CA ASP A 132 40.02 41.49 13.04
C ASP A 132 40.56 40.25 12.33
N ASP A 133 41.68 39.67 12.83
CA ASP A 133 42.26 38.47 12.25
C ASP A 133 41.49 37.23 12.68
N GLU A 134 41.12 37.11 13.94
CA GLU A 134 40.25 36.06 14.49
C GLU A 134 38.85 36.09 13.81
N LEU A 135 38.28 37.27 13.68
CA LEU A 135 36.99 37.46 13.00
C LEU A 135 37.05 37.00 11.53
N LYS A 136 38.15 37.33 10.87
CA LYS A 136 38.33 36.89 9.46
C LYS A 136 38.42 35.38 9.38
N GLU A 137 39.24 34.74 10.17
CA GLU A 137 39.38 33.27 10.20
C GLU A 137 38.04 32.61 10.52
N PHE A 138 37.36 33.11 11.55
CA PHE A 138 36.01 32.61 11.92
C PHE A 138 35.01 32.68 10.77
N LEU A 139 34.92 33.86 10.11
CA LEU A 139 33.97 34.06 9.00
C LEU A 139 34.35 33.26 7.76
N ASP A 140 35.65 33.07 7.49
CA ASP A 140 36.12 32.27 6.36
C ASP A 140 35.75 30.78 6.52
N ALA A 141 35.61 30.28 7.76
CA ALA A 141 35.09 28.96 8.07
C ALA A 141 33.56 28.85 7.96
N THR A 142 32.81 29.96 7.82
CA THR A 142 31.35 29.92 7.66
C THR A 142 30.94 29.76 6.20
N THR A 143 29.71 29.26 5.99
CA THR A 143 29.05 29.17 4.67
C THR A 143 28.35 30.46 4.23
N PHE A 144 28.59 31.58 4.92
CA PHE A 144 27.97 32.85 4.61
C PHE A 144 28.42 33.38 3.24
N MET A 145 27.52 34.10 2.57
CA MET A 145 27.86 34.79 1.33
C MET A 145 28.90 35.89 1.60
N GLU A 146 29.79 36.13 0.66
CA GLU A 146 30.85 37.13 0.80
C GLU A 146 30.32 38.55 1.15
N VAL A 147 29.18 38.94 0.62
CA VAL A 147 28.50 40.19 0.98
C VAL A 147 28.13 40.23 2.47
N GLN A 148 27.67 39.12 3.02
CA GLN A 148 27.30 39.02 4.44
C GLN A 148 28.54 39.04 5.34
N LYS A 149 29.59 38.31 4.97
CA LYS A 149 30.91 38.40 5.65
C LYS A 149 31.44 39.81 5.64
N HIS A 150 31.35 40.48 4.50
CA HIS A 150 31.75 41.88 4.38
C HIS A 150 30.95 42.79 5.31
N ASN A 151 29.63 42.64 5.35
CA ASN A 151 28.77 43.48 6.21
C ASN A 151 29.09 43.28 7.70
N ILE A 152 29.50 42.10 8.15
CA ILE A 152 29.96 41.84 9.51
C ILE A 152 31.32 42.54 9.76
N LYS A 153 32.25 42.42 8.80
CA LYS A 153 33.63 42.97 8.93
C LYS A 153 33.67 44.49 8.96
N ILE A 154 32.84 45.19 8.20
CA ILE A 154 32.84 46.64 8.13
C ILE A 154 32.19 47.32 9.33
N GLU A 155 31.45 46.56 10.14
CA GLU A 155 30.79 47.12 11.31
C GLU A 155 31.84 47.42 12.40
N SER A 156 32.06 48.69 12.65
CA SER A 156 33.06 49.16 13.58
C SER A 156 32.65 49.05 15.07
N ASN A 157 31.34 49.00 15.29
CA ASN A 157 30.81 48.82 16.63
C ASN A 157 30.62 47.33 16.92
N ASN A 158 31.39 46.82 17.91
CA ASN A 158 31.38 45.40 18.24
C ASN A 158 29.99 44.88 18.61
N MET A 159 29.17 45.65 19.34
CA MET A 159 27.83 45.29 19.71
C MET A 159 26.87 45.22 18.48
N GLU A 160 27.01 46.17 17.54
CA GLU A 160 26.25 46.16 16.28
C GLU A 160 26.74 45.00 15.38
N ARG A 161 28.04 44.72 15.35
CA ARG A 161 28.63 43.57 14.68
C ARG A 161 27.97 42.25 15.15
N GLN A 162 27.82 42.08 16.46
CA GLN A 162 27.13 40.92 17.04
C GLN A 162 25.67 40.85 16.59
N LYS A 163 24.95 41.96 16.54
CA LYS A 163 23.56 41.97 16.07
C LYS A 163 23.44 41.59 14.60
N VAL A 164 24.32 42.13 13.73
CA VAL A 164 24.38 41.80 12.30
C VAL A 164 24.66 40.31 12.13
N PHE A 165 25.65 39.77 12.87
CA PHE A 165 25.96 38.33 12.86
C PHE A 165 24.77 37.47 13.28
N ILE A 166 24.12 37.79 14.40
CA ILE A 166 22.94 37.06 14.88
C ILE A 166 21.82 37.07 13.84
N LYS A 167 21.56 38.21 13.20
CA LYS A 167 20.55 38.32 12.15
C LYS A 167 20.83 37.41 10.96
N ILE A 168 22.10 37.32 10.57
CA ILE A 168 22.52 36.40 9.49
C ILE A 168 22.36 34.94 9.89
N VAL A 169 22.83 34.57 11.10
CA VAL A 169 22.69 33.18 11.61
C VAL A 169 21.23 32.77 11.69
N LYS A 170 20.34 33.65 12.19
CA LYS A 170 18.89 33.35 12.23
C LYS A 170 18.33 33.09 10.84
N LEU A 171 18.73 33.89 9.85
CA LEU A 171 18.31 33.70 8.46
C LEU A 171 18.76 32.33 7.92
N TYR A 172 20.00 31.92 8.16
CA TYR A 172 20.52 30.63 7.71
C TYR A 172 19.80 29.45 8.37
N ARG A 173 19.58 29.53 9.70
CA ARG A 173 18.80 28.52 10.42
C ARG A 173 17.37 28.40 9.90
N TYR A 174 16.72 29.53 9.58
CA TYR A 174 15.42 29.51 8.94
C TYR A 174 15.46 28.83 7.57
N ILE A 175 16.43 29.21 6.72
CA ILE A 175 16.57 28.64 5.37
C ILE A 175 16.76 27.13 5.46
N GLU A 176 17.64 26.65 6.36
CA GLU A 176 17.92 25.24 6.55
C GLU A 176 16.67 24.47 7.04
N ALA A 177 15.99 24.99 8.05
CA ALA A 177 14.75 24.40 8.55
C ALA A 177 13.65 24.36 7.48
N ALA A 178 13.46 25.46 6.73
CA ALA A 178 12.49 25.55 5.65
C ALA A 178 12.81 24.63 4.48
N GLU A 179 14.09 24.46 4.13
CA GLU A 179 14.53 23.56 3.06
C GLU A 179 14.22 22.10 3.42
N ARG A 180 14.60 21.65 4.61
CA ARG A 180 14.30 20.27 5.06
C ARG A 180 12.81 20.02 5.16
N MET A 181 12.07 21.01 5.64
CA MET A 181 10.62 20.94 5.66
C MET A 181 10.00 20.81 4.27
N ASN A 182 10.49 21.55 3.29
CA ASN A 182 10.05 21.46 1.90
C ASN A 182 10.41 20.11 1.26
N VAL A 183 11.59 19.58 1.54
CA VAL A 183 12.00 18.24 1.09
C VAL A 183 11.04 17.18 1.64
N PHE A 184 10.77 17.20 2.94
CA PHE A 184 9.80 16.29 3.55
C PHE A 184 8.40 16.46 2.98
N ALA A 185 7.87 17.70 2.91
CA ALA A 185 6.53 17.98 2.40
C ALA A 185 6.34 17.52 0.95
N THR A 186 7.36 17.74 0.10
CA THR A 186 7.34 17.33 -1.31
C THR A 186 7.37 15.81 -1.42
N SER A 187 8.22 15.13 -0.65
CA SER A 187 8.28 13.67 -0.63
C SER A 187 6.99 13.06 -0.10
N LEU A 188 6.41 13.61 0.97
CA LEU A 188 5.13 13.15 1.52
C LEU A 188 3.97 13.29 0.50
N ARG A 189 3.96 14.40 -0.25
CA ARG A 189 2.95 14.61 -1.31
C ARG A 189 3.12 13.62 -2.45
N LYS A 190 4.36 13.37 -2.89
CA LYS A 190 4.70 12.50 -4.02
C LYS A 190 4.48 11.02 -3.68
N ASP A 191 5.04 10.59 -2.56
CA ASP A 191 5.20 9.18 -2.23
C ASP A 191 4.19 8.70 -1.17
N GLY A 192 3.51 9.61 -0.49
CA GLY A 192 2.50 9.31 0.53
C GLY A 192 1.26 8.55 0.03
N ILE A 193 1.09 8.39 -1.28
CA ILE A 193 0.06 7.52 -1.87
C ILE A 193 0.31 6.03 -1.61
N PHE A 194 1.53 5.66 -1.27
CA PHE A 194 1.92 4.29 -0.97
C PHE A 194 1.81 3.96 0.53
N LEU A 195 1.54 4.95 1.37
CA LEU A 195 1.40 4.77 2.81
C LEU A 195 -0.02 4.39 3.20
N LYS A 196 -0.15 3.72 4.35
CA LYS A 196 -1.46 3.60 5.03
C LYS A 196 -2.01 5.01 5.33
N PRO A 197 -3.33 5.23 5.16
CA PRO A 197 -3.95 6.56 5.35
C PRO A 197 -3.67 7.19 6.73
N GLU A 198 -3.62 6.36 7.78
CA GLU A 198 -3.39 6.78 9.14
C GLU A 198 -1.97 7.35 9.31
N ILE A 199 -0.95 6.61 8.86
CA ILE A 199 0.47 7.05 8.92
C ILE A 199 0.66 8.35 8.13
N LYS A 200 0.05 8.42 6.94
CA LYS A 200 0.10 9.63 6.13
C LYS A 200 -0.55 10.82 6.82
N ALA A 201 -1.70 10.62 7.47
CA ALA A 201 -2.42 11.67 8.19
C ALA A 201 -1.59 12.20 9.37
N ASP A 202 -0.95 11.34 10.13
CA ASP A 202 -0.10 11.72 11.26
C ASP A 202 1.16 12.46 10.78
N MET A 203 1.81 12.00 9.71
CA MET A 203 2.92 12.71 9.09
C MET A 203 2.51 14.10 8.56
N ASP A 204 1.31 14.23 7.99
CA ASP A 204 0.79 15.52 7.51
C ASP A 204 0.40 16.46 8.66
N ALA A 205 -0.11 15.91 9.77
CA ALA A 205 -0.35 16.66 11.00
C ALA A 205 0.96 17.22 11.60
N MET A 206 2.01 16.38 11.67
CA MET A 206 3.34 16.82 12.11
C MET A 206 3.91 17.91 11.20
N ARG A 207 3.81 17.70 9.87
CA ARG A 207 4.23 18.70 8.88
C ARG A 207 3.57 20.06 9.14
N LYS A 208 2.27 20.07 9.37
CA LYS A 208 1.52 21.30 9.62
C LYS A 208 1.94 21.95 10.93
N LEU A 209 2.01 21.16 12.00
CA LEU A 209 2.37 21.63 13.34
C LEU A 209 3.75 22.31 13.35
N LEU A 210 4.73 21.68 12.72
CA LEU A 210 6.09 22.20 12.62
C LEU A 210 6.18 23.44 11.74
N TRP A 211 5.48 23.44 10.59
CA TRP A 211 5.50 24.56 9.66
C TRP A 211 4.86 25.80 10.25
N ASP A 212 3.74 25.67 10.95
CA ASP A 212 3.05 26.78 11.62
C ASP A 212 3.98 27.44 12.65
N ALA A 213 4.70 26.65 13.46
CA ALA A 213 5.67 27.17 14.44
C ALA A 213 6.88 27.85 13.79
N ILE A 214 7.40 27.31 12.68
CA ILE A 214 8.49 27.93 11.91
C ILE A 214 8.06 29.29 11.37
N LEU A 215 6.86 29.39 10.78
CA LEU A 215 6.33 30.62 10.23
C LEU A 215 6.05 31.66 11.32
N GLU A 216 5.43 31.28 12.43
CA GLU A 216 5.20 32.17 13.55
C GLU A 216 6.50 32.82 14.04
N LYS A 217 7.55 32.01 14.23
CA LYS A 217 8.86 32.53 14.63
C LYS A 217 9.47 33.45 13.58
N ARG A 218 9.38 33.08 12.29
CA ARG A 218 9.92 33.89 11.20
C ARG A 218 9.25 35.24 11.11
N ILE A 219 7.94 35.31 11.19
CA ILE A 219 7.16 36.54 11.18
C ILE A 219 7.56 37.44 12.36
N ASN A 220 7.62 36.88 13.58
CA ASN A 220 8.04 37.63 14.76
C ASN A 220 9.45 38.20 14.62
N GLU A 221 10.39 37.48 13.98
CA GLU A 221 11.75 37.96 13.72
C GLU A 221 11.81 39.07 12.67
N GLU A 222 10.98 38.99 11.61
CA GLU A 222 10.90 40.00 10.55
C GLU A 222 10.26 41.32 11.05
N ASP A 223 9.18 41.19 11.82
CA ASP A 223 8.45 42.34 12.37
C ASP A 223 9.15 42.98 13.58
N GLY A 224 10.21 42.35 14.08
CA GLY A 224 10.96 42.83 15.24
C GLY A 224 10.14 42.78 16.55
N ILE A 225 9.09 41.95 16.59
CA ILE A 225 8.19 41.83 17.75
C ILE A 225 8.83 40.87 18.77
N PHE A 226 9.21 41.43 19.93
CA PHE A 226 9.79 40.62 21.00
C PHE A 226 9.28 41.08 22.38
N PRO A 227 8.68 40.22 23.20
CA PRO A 227 8.19 38.84 22.84
C PRO A 227 6.98 38.91 21.93
N GLY A 228 7.03 38.19 20.79
CA GLY A 228 5.91 38.02 19.86
C GLY A 228 4.92 36.95 20.31
N PRO A 229 3.83 36.76 19.53
CA PRO A 229 2.94 35.60 19.68
C PRO A 229 3.71 34.28 19.66
N ARG A 230 3.28 33.30 20.45
CA ARG A 230 3.91 31.99 20.57
C ARG A 230 2.90 30.84 20.66
N ASP A 231 1.74 31.03 20.06
CA ASP A 231 0.66 30.04 20.22
C ASP A 231 0.93 28.79 19.39
N ASP A 232 1.47 28.94 18.19
CA ASP A 232 1.89 27.82 17.34
C ASP A 232 3.14 27.12 17.92
N TYR A 233 4.08 27.87 18.47
CA TYR A 233 5.22 27.29 19.22
C TYR A 233 4.76 26.48 20.44
N LYS A 234 3.81 26.99 21.24
CA LYS A 234 3.28 26.27 22.41
C LYS A 234 2.59 24.99 21.99
N ARG A 235 1.79 25.06 20.92
CA ARG A 235 1.12 23.88 20.37
C ARG A 235 2.15 22.86 19.89
N PHE A 236 3.15 23.28 19.12
CA PHE A 236 4.25 22.44 18.70
C PHE A 236 4.99 21.80 19.89
N SER A 237 5.36 22.58 20.89
CA SER A 237 6.08 22.10 22.09
C SER A 237 5.30 21.03 22.88
N ASN A 238 3.96 21.11 22.88
CA ASN A 238 3.13 20.17 23.60
C ASN A 238 2.76 18.92 22.80
N GLU A 239 2.58 19.05 21.49
CA GLU A 239 1.98 18.01 20.66
C GLU A 239 3.01 17.27 19.77
N ALA A 240 4.15 17.90 19.45
CA ALA A 240 5.07 17.32 18.47
C ALA A 240 5.75 16.06 18.97
N GLN A 241 6.23 16.01 20.20
CA GLN A 241 6.94 14.85 20.72
C GLN A 241 6.03 13.61 20.81
N PRO A 242 4.81 13.68 21.40
CA PRO A 242 3.90 12.54 21.41
C PRO A 242 3.49 12.08 20.00
N LEU A 243 3.30 13.03 19.08
CA LEU A 243 2.95 12.71 17.70
C LEU A 243 4.11 12.02 16.96
N LEU A 244 5.36 12.48 17.19
CA LEU A 244 6.54 11.86 16.61
C LEU A 244 6.71 10.41 17.09
N GLU A 245 6.52 10.16 18.37
CA GLU A 245 6.58 8.82 18.97
C GLU A 245 5.47 7.90 18.42
N ASN A 246 4.26 8.43 18.22
CA ASN A 246 3.18 7.68 17.59
C ASN A 246 3.49 7.32 16.13
N ILE A 247 4.06 8.24 15.36
CA ILE A 247 4.49 7.98 13.98
C ILE A 247 5.59 6.93 13.96
N GLU A 248 6.62 7.07 14.81
CA GLU A 248 7.72 6.11 14.94
C GLU A 248 7.20 4.69 15.20
N LYS A 249 6.31 4.58 16.18
CA LYS A 249 5.67 3.31 16.54
C LYS A 249 4.87 2.74 15.36
N ALA A 250 4.04 3.54 14.70
CA ALA A 250 3.25 3.10 13.55
C ALA A 250 4.13 2.68 12.37
N VAL A 251 5.23 3.38 12.11
CA VAL A 251 6.23 3.03 11.10
C VAL A 251 6.92 1.71 11.44
N ALA A 252 7.39 1.56 12.69
CA ALA A 252 8.03 0.34 13.16
C ALA A 252 7.08 -0.86 13.10
N GLU A 253 5.87 -0.76 13.63
CA GLU A 253 4.86 -1.81 13.55
C GLU A 253 4.60 -2.20 12.10
N ARG A 254 4.43 -1.24 11.20
CA ARG A 254 4.18 -1.51 9.78
C ARG A 254 5.33 -2.24 9.10
N LEU A 255 6.57 -1.91 9.40
CA LEU A 255 7.75 -2.56 8.84
C LEU A 255 7.94 -4.00 9.35
N TRP A 256 7.48 -4.31 10.58
CA TRP A 256 7.65 -5.62 11.20
C TRP A 256 6.41 -6.51 11.16
N GLU A 257 5.22 -5.97 10.87
CA GLU A 257 3.95 -6.74 10.73
C GLU A 257 4.04 -7.89 9.72
N SER A 258 4.86 -7.74 8.68
CA SER A 258 5.02 -8.78 7.66
C SER A 258 5.84 -10.00 8.12
N THR A 259 6.53 -9.90 9.27
CA THR A 259 7.34 -10.99 9.83
C THR A 259 6.53 -11.92 10.74
N THR A 260 5.33 -11.50 11.14
CA THR A 260 4.44 -12.23 12.05
C THR A 260 3.21 -12.83 11.35
N ALA A 261 3.16 -12.85 10.02
CA ALA A 261 2.19 -13.68 9.31
C ALA A 261 2.53 -15.16 9.62
N GLU A 262 1.94 -15.66 10.70
CA GLU A 262 1.97 -17.05 11.08
C GLU A 262 1.55 -17.92 9.89
N VAL A 263 2.40 -18.89 9.58
CA VAL A 263 2.18 -19.99 8.64
C VAL A 263 1.12 -20.93 9.20
#